data_5e54009a11da7e76c7b50f4e5efc1b97
#
_entry.id   5e54009a11da7e76c7b50f4e5efc1b97
#
_cell.length_a   1.000
_cell.length_b   1.000
_cell.length_c   1.000
_cell.angle_alpha   90.00
_cell.angle_beta   90.00
_cell.angle_gamma   90.00
#
_symmetry.space_group_name_H-M   'P 1'
#
loop_
_entity.id
_entity.type
_entity.pdbx_description
1 polymer ?
#
loop_
_entity_poly.entity_id
_entity_poly.type
_entity_poly.pdbx_seq_one_letter_code
_entity_poly.pdbx_strand_id
1 'polypeptide(L)'
;MTKGLFLRAFFAALVASSIALGGAFGLASQIRKRALAVSHEQPETTKQGPRPSMPIEEATKAGRKLFLNSCAHCHGEDARGDEGPDLHDLEVSDRRIATVIKRGIKGEMPSFAKKHSDTEILLLLVYLRSLSRM
;
A
#
# COMPACT_ATOMS: atom_id res chain seq x y z
N MET A 1 57.25 47.62 -5.61
CA MET A 1 55.85 47.55 -5.17
C MET A 1 55.19 46.23 -5.58
N THR A 2 55.89 45.07 -5.54
CA THR A 2 55.33 43.79 -6.12
C THR A 2 55.25 42.65 -5.08
N LYS A 3 55.75 42.81 -3.87
CA LYS A 3 55.76 41.75 -2.84
C LYS A 3 54.36 41.44 -2.21
N GLY A 4 53.45 42.42 -2.21
CA GLY A 4 52.13 42.27 -1.61
C GLY A 4 51.13 41.48 -2.51
N LEU A 5 51.35 41.46 -3.81
CA LEU A 5 50.46 40.83 -4.76
C LEU A 5 50.64 39.29 -4.78
N PHE A 6 51.89 38.84 -4.64
CA PHE A 6 52.21 37.39 -4.57
C PHE A 6 51.72 36.77 -3.23
N LEU A 7 51.79 37.50 -2.14
CA LEU A 7 51.31 36.98 -0.84
C LEU A 7 49.79 36.80 -0.81
N ARG A 8 49.05 37.69 -1.46
CA ARG A 8 47.56 37.58 -1.58
C ARG A 8 47.14 36.44 -2.49
N ALA A 9 47.89 36.18 -3.57
CA ALA A 9 47.61 35.04 -4.45
C ALA A 9 47.86 33.69 -3.78
N PHE A 10 48.90 33.60 -2.93
CA PHE A 10 49.20 32.36 -2.19
C PHE A 10 48.15 32.05 -1.12
N PHE A 11 47.64 33.05 -0.41
CA PHE A 11 46.58 32.85 0.58
C PHE A 11 45.27 32.47 -0.06
N ALA A 12 44.93 33.01 -1.22
CA ALA A 12 43.70 32.65 -1.95
C ALA A 12 43.73 31.20 -2.45
N ALA A 13 44.88 30.70 -2.89
CA ALA A 13 45.02 29.31 -3.34
C ALA A 13 44.95 28.30 -2.19
N LEU A 14 45.48 28.63 -1.01
CA LEU A 14 45.41 27.74 0.15
C LEU A 14 43.98 27.63 0.75
N VAL A 15 43.21 28.71 0.75
CA VAL A 15 41.82 28.69 1.22
C VAL A 15 40.94 27.91 0.28
N ALA A 16 41.12 28.01 -1.03
CA ALA A 16 40.36 27.27 -2.01
C ALA A 16 40.62 25.74 -1.91
N SER A 17 41.85 25.31 -1.63
CA SER A 17 42.19 23.89 -1.45
C SER A 17 41.56 23.29 -0.19
N SER A 18 41.43 24.05 0.89
CA SER A 18 40.86 23.57 2.15
C SER A 18 39.35 23.33 2.06
N ILE A 19 38.63 24.10 1.26
CA ILE A 19 37.18 23.95 1.07
C ILE A 19 36.88 22.72 0.22
N ALA A 20 37.73 22.37 -0.75
CA ALA A 20 37.51 21.20 -1.58
C ALA A 20 37.65 19.86 -0.84
N LEU A 21 38.59 19.78 0.15
CA LEU A 21 38.78 18.57 0.95
C LEU A 21 37.72 18.39 2.06
N GLY A 22 37.20 19.48 2.64
CA GLY A 22 36.17 19.42 3.67
C GLY A 22 34.78 19.05 3.13
N GLY A 23 34.47 19.44 1.89
CA GLY A 23 33.18 19.19 1.27
C GLY A 23 32.94 17.71 0.91
N ALA A 24 33.98 17.00 0.48
CA ALA A 24 33.85 15.59 0.08
C ALA A 24 33.58 14.65 1.26
N PHE A 25 34.17 14.91 2.43
CA PHE A 25 33.94 14.10 3.63
C PHE A 25 32.56 14.29 4.24
N GLY A 26 31.99 15.51 4.17
CA GLY A 26 30.65 15.82 4.67
C GLY A 26 29.54 15.14 3.86
N LEU A 27 29.65 15.13 2.53
CA LEU A 27 28.65 14.51 1.66
C LEU A 27 28.63 12.98 1.81
N ALA A 28 29.79 12.35 1.91
CA ALA A 28 29.89 10.88 2.06
C ALA A 28 29.24 10.39 3.38
N SER A 29 29.38 11.16 4.46
CA SER A 29 28.77 10.82 5.75
C SER A 29 27.24 11.01 5.75
N GLN A 30 26.74 12.01 5.04
CA GLN A 30 25.30 12.26 4.90
C GLN A 30 24.62 11.18 4.03
N ILE A 31 25.27 10.76 2.95
CA ILE A 31 24.76 9.69 2.08
C ILE A 31 24.72 8.37 2.86
N ARG A 32 25.75 8.06 3.66
CA ARG A 32 25.77 6.85 4.47
C ARG A 32 24.70 6.85 5.56
N LYS A 33 24.45 7.99 6.23
CA LYS A 33 23.37 8.12 7.22
C LYS A 33 21.98 7.98 6.59
N ARG A 34 21.76 8.52 5.38
CA ARG A 34 20.51 8.34 4.63
C ARG A 34 20.35 6.91 4.12
N ALA A 35 21.41 6.26 3.66
CA ALA A 35 21.37 4.86 3.24
C ALA A 35 21.02 3.91 4.39
N LEU A 36 21.53 4.17 5.61
CA LEU A 36 21.19 3.36 6.80
C LEU A 36 19.77 3.63 7.33
N ALA A 37 19.24 4.85 7.11
CA ALA A 37 17.85 5.17 7.48
C ALA A 37 16.83 4.58 6.49
N VAL A 38 17.21 4.44 5.21
CA VAL A 38 16.36 3.83 4.16
C VAL A 38 16.32 2.30 4.26
N SER A 39 17.27 1.66 4.95
CA SER A 39 17.34 0.19 5.07
C SER A 39 16.28 -0.42 6.01
N HIS A 40 15.40 0.39 6.60
CA HIS A 40 14.28 -0.09 7.43
C HIS A 40 12.91 0.25 6.86
N GLU A 41 12.86 0.90 5.72
CA GLU A 41 11.65 1.02 4.93
C GLU A 41 11.62 -0.20 3.99
N GLN A 42 11.18 -1.33 4.55
CA GLN A 42 10.74 -2.47 3.72
C GLN A 42 9.70 -1.92 2.75
N PRO A 43 9.84 -2.14 1.43
CA PRO A 43 8.73 -1.96 0.54
C PRO A 43 7.70 -3.02 0.92
N GLU A 44 6.74 -2.66 1.76
CA GLU A 44 5.50 -3.41 1.93
C GLU A 44 4.72 -3.35 0.61
N THR A 45 5.23 -4.01 -0.41
CA THR A 45 4.45 -4.44 -1.55
C THR A 45 3.66 -5.69 -1.16
N THR A 46 2.97 -5.61 -0.05
CA THR A 46 1.88 -6.53 0.21
C THR A 46 0.64 -5.92 -0.44
N LYS A 47 0.10 -6.58 -1.44
CA LYS A 47 -1.23 -6.36 -2.04
C LYS A 47 -2.36 -6.56 -1.01
N GLN A 48 -2.05 -6.42 0.28
CA GLN A 48 -2.98 -6.59 1.40
C GLN A 48 -3.59 -5.23 1.71
N GLY A 49 -4.87 -5.10 1.43
CA GLY A 49 -5.69 -3.98 1.86
C GLY A 49 -5.75 -3.86 3.40
N PRO A 50 -6.46 -2.85 3.94
CA PRO A 50 -6.63 -2.67 5.36
C PRO A 50 -7.09 -3.97 6.01
N ARG A 51 -6.45 -4.36 7.13
CA ARG A 51 -6.80 -5.58 7.87
C ARG A 51 -7.76 -5.25 9.01
N PRO A 52 -8.75 -6.12 9.29
CA PRO A 52 -9.59 -5.95 10.46
C PRO A 52 -8.75 -6.07 11.75
N SER A 53 -9.16 -5.38 12.80
CA SER A 53 -8.50 -5.41 14.12
C SER A 53 -8.76 -6.69 14.93
N MET A 54 -9.49 -7.64 14.36
CA MET A 54 -9.85 -8.93 14.96
C MET A 54 -9.07 -10.09 14.30
N PRO A 55 -9.01 -11.29 14.93
CA PRO A 55 -8.42 -12.49 14.34
C PRO A 55 -9.00 -12.79 12.95
N ILE A 56 -8.16 -13.25 12.02
CA ILE A 56 -8.56 -13.50 10.63
C ILE A 56 -9.70 -14.52 10.50
N GLU A 57 -9.72 -15.50 11.37
CA GLU A 57 -10.77 -16.53 11.38
C GLU A 57 -12.14 -15.94 11.76
N GLU A 58 -12.17 -15.08 12.78
CA GLU A 58 -13.37 -14.38 13.20
C GLU A 58 -13.85 -13.41 12.12
N ALA A 59 -12.93 -12.65 11.52
CA ALA A 59 -13.22 -11.77 10.39
C ALA A 59 -13.80 -12.54 9.19
N THR A 60 -13.27 -13.73 8.89
CA THR A 60 -13.77 -14.60 7.81
C THR A 60 -15.19 -15.09 8.10
N LYS A 61 -15.48 -15.53 9.33
CA LYS A 61 -16.83 -15.94 9.74
C LYS A 61 -17.84 -14.79 9.65
N ALA A 62 -17.44 -13.62 10.13
CA ALA A 62 -18.27 -12.41 10.03
C ALA A 62 -18.53 -12.01 8.57
N GLY A 63 -17.49 -12.00 7.73
CA GLY A 63 -17.61 -11.74 6.31
C GLY A 63 -18.51 -12.73 5.59
N ARG A 64 -18.41 -14.05 5.90
CA ARG A 64 -19.31 -15.07 5.36
C ARG A 64 -20.76 -14.80 5.71
N LYS A 65 -21.04 -14.39 6.94
CA LYS A 65 -22.41 -14.05 7.36
C LYS A 65 -22.96 -12.87 6.55
N LEU A 66 -22.17 -11.83 6.35
CA LEU A 66 -22.54 -10.69 5.52
C LEU A 66 -22.79 -11.10 4.06
N PHE A 67 -21.93 -11.97 3.52
CA PHE A 67 -22.05 -12.52 2.18
C PHE A 67 -23.36 -13.27 1.99
N LEU A 68 -23.67 -14.21 2.87
CA LEU A 68 -24.93 -14.99 2.82
C LEU A 68 -26.16 -14.09 2.87
N ASN A 69 -26.13 -13.01 3.65
CA ASN A 69 -27.26 -12.10 3.81
C ASN A 69 -27.44 -11.11 2.65
N SER A 70 -26.42 -10.89 1.82
CA SER A 70 -26.45 -9.78 0.86
C SER A 70 -25.98 -10.12 -0.54
N CYS A 71 -25.20 -11.18 -0.71
CA CYS A 71 -24.52 -11.49 -1.97
C CYS A 71 -24.90 -12.87 -2.52
N ALA A 72 -25.20 -13.83 -1.64
CA ALA A 72 -25.46 -15.22 -2.00
C ALA A 72 -26.65 -15.40 -2.93
N HIS A 73 -27.63 -14.49 -2.90
CA HIS A 73 -28.79 -14.55 -3.81
C HIS A 73 -28.38 -14.53 -5.28
N CYS A 74 -27.35 -13.78 -5.63
CA CYS A 74 -26.87 -13.70 -7.01
C CYS A 74 -25.58 -14.52 -7.25
N HIS A 75 -24.74 -14.68 -6.23
CA HIS A 75 -23.44 -15.34 -6.38
C HIS A 75 -23.39 -16.78 -5.88
N GLY A 76 -24.54 -17.35 -5.46
CA GLY A 76 -24.61 -18.68 -4.85
C GLY A 76 -24.11 -18.67 -3.39
N GLU A 77 -24.57 -19.61 -2.56
CA GLU A 77 -24.18 -19.72 -1.16
C GLU A 77 -22.70 -20.12 -0.99
N ASP A 78 -22.15 -20.80 -1.98
CA ASP A 78 -20.75 -21.21 -2.08
C ASP A 78 -19.89 -20.21 -2.86
N ALA A 79 -20.49 -19.11 -3.33
CA ALA A 79 -19.85 -18.06 -4.12
C ALA A 79 -19.31 -18.53 -5.50
N ARG A 80 -19.81 -19.66 -6.03
CA ARG A 80 -19.42 -20.19 -7.36
C ARG A 80 -20.23 -19.61 -8.51
N GLY A 81 -21.13 -18.70 -8.21
CA GLY A 81 -22.00 -18.07 -9.19
C GLY A 81 -23.37 -18.73 -9.27
N ASP A 82 -24.36 -17.92 -9.64
CA ASP A 82 -25.72 -18.30 -10.01
C ASP A 82 -26.18 -17.30 -11.09
N GLU A 83 -26.92 -16.24 -10.75
CA GLU A 83 -27.20 -15.11 -11.64
C GLU A 83 -25.93 -14.22 -11.83
N GLY A 84 -25.11 -14.10 -10.79
CA GLY A 84 -23.82 -13.39 -10.80
C GLY A 84 -22.63 -14.33 -11.04
N PRO A 85 -21.45 -13.78 -11.33
CA PRO A 85 -20.25 -14.57 -11.60
C PRO A 85 -19.69 -15.29 -10.37
N ASP A 86 -18.85 -16.32 -10.61
CA ASP A 86 -17.99 -16.96 -9.62
C ASP A 86 -17.06 -15.93 -8.97
N LEU A 87 -16.94 -15.98 -7.65
CA LEU A 87 -16.12 -15.08 -6.84
C LEU A 87 -14.87 -15.76 -6.27
N HIS A 88 -14.55 -16.99 -6.69
CA HIS A 88 -13.31 -17.64 -6.38
C HIS A 88 -12.17 -17.05 -7.22
N ASP A 89 -10.95 -17.14 -6.73
CA ASP A 89 -9.72 -16.76 -7.44
C ASP A 89 -9.74 -15.37 -8.10
N LEU A 90 -10.37 -14.40 -7.44
CA LEU A 90 -10.45 -13.03 -7.93
C LEU A 90 -9.06 -12.39 -8.07
N GLU A 91 -8.58 -12.19 -9.29
CA GLU A 91 -7.27 -11.59 -9.60
C GLU A 91 -7.24 -10.06 -9.46
N VAL A 92 -8.39 -9.43 -9.24
CA VAL A 92 -8.51 -7.98 -9.08
C VAL A 92 -8.10 -7.52 -7.67
N SER A 93 -7.66 -6.26 -7.53
CA SER A 93 -7.24 -5.70 -6.24
C SER A 93 -8.40 -5.55 -5.25
N ASP A 94 -8.11 -5.59 -3.93
CA ASP A 94 -9.09 -5.36 -2.85
C ASP A 94 -9.81 -4.03 -3.01
N ARG A 95 -9.09 -2.98 -3.42
CA ARG A 95 -9.69 -1.67 -3.74
C ARG A 95 -10.75 -1.78 -4.84
N ARG A 96 -10.49 -2.57 -5.88
CA ARG A 96 -11.45 -2.78 -6.97
C ARG A 96 -12.68 -3.51 -6.47
N ILE A 97 -12.52 -4.58 -5.71
CA ILE A 97 -13.63 -5.34 -5.12
C ILE A 97 -14.46 -4.42 -4.21
N ALA A 98 -13.83 -3.69 -3.29
CA ALA A 98 -14.53 -2.75 -2.41
C ALA A 98 -15.30 -1.67 -3.19
N THR A 99 -14.72 -1.18 -4.28
CA THR A 99 -15.37 -0.19 -5.14
C THR A 99 -16.60 -0.77 -5.83
N VAL A 100 -16.52 -2.00 -6.33
CA VAL A 100 -17.64 -2.70 -6.96
C VAL A 100 -18.75 -2.93 -5.94
N ILE A 101 -18.44 -3.43 -4.75
CA ILE A 101 -19.43 -3.61 -3.68
C ILE A 101 -20.13 -2.28 -3.35
N LYS A 102 -19.36 -1.20 -3.20
CA LYS A 102 -19.93 0.12 -2.86
C LYS A 102 -20.79 0.71 -3.98
N ARG A 103 -20.32 0.68 -5.21
CA ARG A 103 -20.96 1.37 -6.33
C ARG A 103 -21.93 0.51 -7.12
N GLY A 104 -21.77 -0.81 -7.04
CA GLY A 104 -22.42 -1.75 -7.93
C GLY A 104 -21.91 -1.66 -9.37
N ILE A 105 -22.55 -2.40 -10.24
CA ILE A 105 -22.38 -2.38 -11.70
C ILE A 105 -23.78 -2.11 -12.29
N LYS A 106 -23.90 -1.05 -13.07
CA LYS A 106 -25.19 -0.63 -13.63
C LYS A 106 -25.85 -1.76 -14.43
N GLY A 107 -27.04 -2.15 -14.01
CA GLY A 107 -27.83 -3.19 -14.69
C GLY A 107 -27.46 -4.63 -14.30
N GLU A 108 -26.38 -4.85 -13.52
CA GLU A 108 -25.88 -6.18 -13.16
C GLU A 108 -25.82 -6.38 -11.64
N MET A 109 -25.22 -5.45 -10.90
CA MET A 109 -25.04 -5.56 -9.46
C MET A 109 -25.48 -4.29 -8.75
N PRO A 110 -26.36 -4.35 -7.73
CA PRO A 110 -26.79 -3.18 -6.99
C PRO A 110 -25.65 -2.59 -6.13
N SER A 111 -25.79 -1.30 -5.78
CA SER A 111 -24.88 -0.62 -4.85
C SER A 111 -25.19 -1.02 -3.40
N PHE A 112 -24.17 -1.38 -2.64
CA PHE A 112 -24.27 -1.73 -1.22
C PHE A 112 -23.73 -0.66 -0.27
N ALA A 113 -23.35 0.52 -0.76
CA ALA A 113 -22.78 1.59 0.06
C ALA A 113 -23.73 2.07 1.21
N LYS A 114 -25.03 1.94 1.03
CA LYS A 114 -26.04 2.30 2.07
C LYS A 114 -26.31 1.15 3.03
N LYS A 115 -26.01 -0.09 2.64
CA LYS A 115 -26.31 -1.31 3.42
C LYS A 115 -25.14 -1.73 4.28
N HIS A 116 -23.91 -1.53 3.80
CA HIS A 116 -22.68 -1.96 4.46
C HIS A 116 -21.74 -0.80 4.74
N SER A 117 -21.27 -0.72 5.99
CA SER A 117 -20.19 0.17 6.42
C SER A 117 -18.85 -0.25 5.81
N ASP A 118 -17.85 0.63 5.88
CA ASP A 118 -16.49 0.34 5.40
C ASP A 118 -15.87 -0.86 6.12
N THR A 119 -16.16 -1.02 7.42
CA THR A 119 -15.72 -2.17 8.20
C THR A 119 -16.35 -3.47 7.71
N GLU A 120 -17.64 -3.48 7.41
CA GLU A 120 -18.33 -4.67 6.88
C GLU A 120 -17.86 -5.03 5.47
N ILE A 121 -17.55 -4.03 4.64
CA ILE A 121 -16.94 -4.26 3.33
C ILE A 121 -15.55 -4.88 3.49
N LEU A 122 -14.77 -4.46 4.49
CA LEU A 122 -13.49 -5.08 4.79
C LEU A 122 -13.65 -6.56 5.23
N LEU A 123 -14.65 -6.88 6.04
CA LEU A 123 -14.95 -8.26 6.42
C LEU A 123 -15.37 -9.10 5.21
N LEU A 124 -16.19 -8.55 4.31
CA LEU A 124 -16.52 -9.19 3.04
C LEU A 124 -15.27 -9.48 2.20
N LEU A 125 -14.34 -8.53 2.10
CA LEU A 125 -13.06 -8.74 1.40
C LEU A 125 -12.25 -9.89 1.99
N VAL A 126 -12.16 -9.95 3.32
CA VAL A 126 -11.46 -11.04 4.02
C VAL A 126 -12.08 -12.41 3.67
N TYR A 127 -13.39 -12.49 3.67
CA TYR A 127 -14.11 -13.72 3.29
C TYR A 127 -13.86 -14.07 1.83
N LEU A 128 -14.04 -13.14 0.89
CA LEU A 128 -13.82 -13.40 -0.55
C LEU A 128 -12.37 -13.85 -0.82
N ARG A 129 -11.39 -13.28 -0.14
CA ARG A 129 -9.98 -13.73 -0.25
C ARG A 129 -9.72 -15.09 0.39
N SER A 130 -10.58 -15.54 1.29
CA SER A 130 -10.46 -16.89 1.85
C SER A 130 -10.94 -17.98 0.88
N LEU A 131 -11.83 -17.64 -0.07
CA LEU A 131 -12.35 -18.59 -1.05
C LEU A 131 -11.25 -19.15 -1.97
N SER A 132 -10.26 -18.33 -2.33
CA SER A 132 -9.14 -18.74 -3.17
C SER A 132 -8.11 -19.64 -2.48
N ARG A 133 -8.31 -19.98 -1.20
CA ARG A 133 -7.38 -20.81 -0.41
C ARG A 133 -7.96 -22.17 -0.04
N MET A 134 -9.19 -22.44 -0.45
CA MET A 134 -9.86 -23.70 -0.28
C MET A 134 -9.81 -24.50 -1.60
#